data_2b85bd3f2b0fed5fac8b946ad2998e12
#
_entry.id   2b85bd3f2b0fed5fac8b946ad2998e12
#
_cell.length_a   1.000
_cell.length_b   1.000
_cell.length_c   1.000
_cell.angle_alpha   90.00
_cell.angle_beta   90.00
_cell.angle_gamma   90.00
#
_symmetry.space_group_name_H-M   'P 1'
#
loop_
_entity.id
_entity.type
_entity.pdbx_description
1 polymer ?
#
loop_
_entity_poly.entity_id
_entity_poly.type
_entity_poly.pdbx_seq_one_letter_code
_entity_poly.pdbx_strand_id
1 'polypeptide(L)'
;MTEEIWRPIEGYEGLYEVSNLGRIRSLDRYDSRNCFRKGRIMKQNNDGRDYMSIQLCLNGKIKKYLVHRLVAQTFLPNPDNLPEVNHKDENPGNNNADNLEWCDRSYNINYGTRKDKVRASQLKSGFWTGLSEKEYYRKYWEDHRDHLNEWRREYRRKRKAGL
;
A
#
# COMPACT_ATOMS: atom_id res chain seq x y z
N MET A 1 17.16 0.47 -24.18
CA MET A 1 15.79 0.88 -23.75
C MET A 1 14.98 -0.40 -23.68
N THR A 2 14.37 -0.69 -22.55
CA THR A 2 13.55 -1.91 -22.37
C THR A 2 12.29 -1.74 -23.19
N GLU A 3 12.00 -2.68 -24.10
CA GLU A 3 10.79 -2.67 -24.90
C GLU A 3 9.56 -2.78 -23.99
N GLU A 4 8.52 -1.99 -24.26
CA GLU A 4 7.29 -2.04 -23.49
C GLU A 4 6.38 -3.15 -23.99
N ILE A 5 6.11 -4.11 -23.12
CA ILE A 5 5.27 -5.28 -23.39
C ILE A 5 3.94 -5.12 -22.65
N TRP A 6 2.82 -5.31 -23.36
CA TRP A 6 1.47 -5.25 -22.81
C TRP A 6 0.87 -6.64 -22.70
N ARG A 7 0.24 -6.94 -21.56
CA ARG A 7 -0.47 -8.20 -21.33
C ARG A 7 -1.84 -7.95 -20.71
N PRO A 8 -2.85 -8.78 -21.01
CA PRO A 8 -4.16 -8.71 -20.38
C PRO A 8 -4.06 -8.83 -18.85
N ILE A 9 -4.89 -8.08 -18.14
CA ILE A 9 -5.06 -8.23 -16.69
C ILE A 9 -6.00 -9.41 -16.45
N GLU A 10 -5.59 -10.38 -15.64
CA GLU A 10 -6.38 -11.56 -15.27
C GLU A 10 -7.77 -11.17 -14.75
N GLY A 11 -8.81 -11.78 -15.33
CA GLY A 11 -10.21 -11.48 -15.05
C GLY A 11 -10.74 -10.18 -15.69
N TYR A 12 -9.92 -9.51 -16.51
CA TYR A 12 -10.28 -8.30 -17.26
C TYR A 12 -9.85 -8.39 -18.74
N GLU A 13 -9.72 -9.59 -19.27
CA GLU A 13 -9.33 -9.85 -20.65
C GLU A 13 -10.25 -9.10 -21.63
N GLY A 14 -9.67 -8.49 -22.65
CA GLY A 14 -10.39 -7.68 -23.61
C GLY A 14 -10.84 -6.29 -23.10
N LEU A 15 -10.63 -5.96 -21.84
CA LEU A 15 -11.01 -4.68 -21.25
C LEU A 15 -9.81 -3.83 -20.86
N TYR A 16 -8.82 -4.43 -20.22
CA TYR A 16 -7.64 -3.73 -19.70
C TYR A 16 -6.37 -4.57 -19.84
N GLU A 17 -5.28 -3.86 -20.08
CA GLU A 17 -3.94 -4.43 -20.12
C GLU A 17 -3.00 -3.65 -19.19
N VAL A 18 -1.99 -4.34 -18.70
CA VAL A 18 -0.89 -3.80 -17.93
C VAL A 18 0.43 -3.99 -18.70
N SER A 19 1.33 -3.01 -18.59
CA SER A 19 2.66 -3.12 -19.19
C SER A 19 3.71 -3.53 -18.16
N ASN A 20 4.81 -4.12 -18.65
CA ASN A 20 6.01 -4.39 -17.85
C ASN A 20 6.65 -3.13 -17.26
N LEU A 21 6.29 -1.94 -17.75
CA LEU A 21 6.74 -0.65 -17.21
C LEU A 21 5.76 -0.03 -16.20
N GLY A 22 4.73 -0.76 -15.77
CA GLY A 22 3.76 -0.31 -14.76
C GLY A 22 2.68 0.61 -15.29
N ARG A 23 2.51 0.76 -16.61
CA ARG A 23 1.39 1.50 -17.20
C ARG A 23 0.17 0.60 -17.37
N ILE A 24 -1.03 1.19 -17.34
CA ILE A 24 -2.29 0.47 -17.55
C ILE A 24 -3.08 1.16 -18.65
N ARG A 25 -3.66 0.37 -19.56
CA ARG A 25 -4.52 0.88 -20.61
C ARG A 25 -5.86 0.16 -20.65
N SER A 26 -6.90 0.89 -21.02
CA SER A 26 -8.17 0.31 -21.45
C SER A 26 -8.08 -0.01 -22.94
N LEU A 27 -8.79 -1.04 -23.37
CA LEU A 27 -8.90 -1.41 -24.76
C LEU A 27 -10.15 -0.81 -25.42
N ASP A 28 -10.14 -0.74 -26.76
CA ASP A 28 -11.30 -0.39 -27.56
C ASP A 28 -12.43 -1.38 -27.28
N ARG A 29 -13.64 -0.87 -27.02
CA ARG A 29 -14.79 -1.73 -26.73
C ARG A 29 -16.11 -1.01 -26.94
N TYR A 30 -17.16 -1.77 -27.11
CA TYR A 30 -18.54 -1.27 -26.99
C TYR A 30 -19.02 -1.43 -25.54
N ASP A 31 -19.65 -0.42 -24.98
CA ASP A 31 -20.28 -0.50 -23.66
C ASP A 31 -21.67 -1.16 -23.75
N SER A 32 -22.32 -1.36 -22.60
CA SER A 32 -23.66 -1.99 -22.52
C SER A 32 -24.77 -1.22 -23.25
N ARG A 33 -24.53 0.03 -23.63
CA ARG A 33 -25.41 0.86 -24.44
C ARG A 33 -25.03 0.88 -25.92
N ASN A 34 -24.17 -0.03 -26.34
CA ASN A 34 -23.61 -0.11 -27.69
C ASN A 34 -22.87 1.17 -28.15
N CYS A 35 -22.32 1.94 -27.18
CA CYS A 35 -21.47 3.08 -27.48
C CYS A 35 -20.01 2.66 -27.55
N PHE A 36 -19.33 3.04 -28.63
CA PHE A 36 -17.90 2.79 -28.78
C PHE A 36 -17.08 3.59 -27.78
N ARG A 37 -16.18 2.92 -27.08
CA ARG A 37 -15.23 3.48 -26.12
C ARG A 37 -13.82 3.22 -26.62
N LYS A 38 -13.14 4.28 -27.03
CA LYS A 38 -11.73 4.19 -27.46
C LYS A 38 -10.84 3.87 -26.26
N GLY A 39 -9.94 2.93 -26.45
CA GLY A 39 -8.91 2.58 -25.48
C GLY A 39 -7.93 3.73 -25.22
N ARG A 40 -7.40 3.79 -23.99
CA ARG A 40 -6.46 4.85 -23.60
C ARG A 40 -5.58 4.41 -22.44
N ILE A 41 -4.42 5.05 -22.32
CA ILE A 41 -3.62 4.97 -21.09
C ILE A 41 -4.42 5.58 -19.94
N MET A 42 -4.54 4.85 -18.85
CA MET A 42 -5.32 5.25 -17.70
C MET A 42 -4.44 6.03 -16.70
N LYS A 43 -4.99 7.11 -16.17
CA LYS A 43 -4.35 7.85 -15.08
C LYS A 43 -4.39 7.02 -13.81
N GLN A 44 -3.23 6.86 -13.19
CA GLN A 44 -3.08 6.21 -11.89
C GLN A 44 -3.18 7.25 -10.77
N ASN A 45 -3.62 6.83 -9.61
CA ASN A 45 -3.74 7.68 -8.42
C ASN A 45 -2.76 7.21 -7.35
N ASN A 46 -2.13 8.17 -6.65
CA ASN A 46 -1.39 7.86 -5.43
C ASN A 46 -2.39 7.49 -4.33
N ASP A 47 -2.12 6.43 -3.59
CA ASP A 47 -3.02 5.95 -2.52
C ASP A 47 -2.80 6.69 -1.18
N GLY A 48 -1.93 7.71 -1.17
CA GLY A 48 -1.55 8.47 0.03
C GLY A 48 -0.38 7.85 0.82
N ARG A 49 0.14 6.69 0.35
CA ARG A 49 1.33 6.00 0.90
C ARG A 49 2.40 5.79 -0.17
N ASP A 50 2.40 6.67 -1.19
CA ASP A 50 3.27 6.64 -2.37
C ASP A 50 3.07 5.44 -3.31
N TYR A 51 2.12 4.54 -3.02
CA TYR A 51 1.76 3.46 -3.93
C TYR A 51 0.80 3.94 -5.02
N MET A 52 1.10 3.55 -6.25
CA MET A 52 0.22 3.81 -7.39
C MET A 52 -0.94 2.82 -7.41
N SER A 53 -2.14 3.34 -7.60
CA SER A 53 -3.37 2.57 -7.65
C SER A 53 -4.23 2.93 -8.87
N ILE A 54 -5.06 1.97 -9.28
CA ILE A 54 -5.99 2.10 -10.39
C ILE A 54 -7.36 1.53 -10.04
N GLN A 55 -8.40 2.07 -10.62
CA GLN A 55 -9.75 1.52 -10.53
C GLN A 55 -10.12 0.87 -11.85
N LEU A 56 -10.49 -0.41 -11.80
CA LEU A 56 -10.96 -1.19 -12.94
C LEU A 56 -12.44 -1.50 -12.75
N CYS A 57 -13.19 -1.47 -13.86
CA CYS A 57 -14.63 -1.72 -13.88
C CYS A 57 -14.91 -3.00 -14.65
N LEU A 58 -15.62 -3.94 -14.04
CA LEU A 58 -16.14 -5.15 -14.67
C LEU A 58 -17.63 -5.30 -14.33
N ASN A 59 -18.49 -5.41 -15.35
CA ASN A 59 -19.92 -5.60 -15.17
C ASN A 59 -20.57 -4.55 -14.23
N GLY A 60 -20.16 -3.28 -14.36
CA GLY A 60 -20.64 -2.17 -13.53
C GLY A 60 -20.05 -2.11 -12.12
N LYS A 61 -19.26 -3.09 -11.70
CA LYS A 61 -18.59 -3.11 -10.41
C LYS A 61 -17.18 -2.54 -10.55
N ILE A 62 -16.84 -1.57 -9.69
CA ILE A 62 -15.53 -0.92 -9.66
C ILE A 62 -14.72 -1.52 -8.51
N LYS A 63 -13.47 -1.93 -8.82
CA LYS A 63 -12.52 -2.43 -7.82
C LYS A 63 -11.19 -1.68 -7.94
N LYS A 64 -10.62 -1.31 -6.79
CA LYS A 64 -9.32 -0.65 -6.71
C LYS A 64 -8.22 -1.70 -6.61
N TYR A 65 -7.15 -1.51 -7.38
CA TYR A 65 -5.97 -2.35 -7.39
C TYR A 65 -4.70 -1.52 -7.19
N LEU A 66 -3.69 -2.12 -6.60
CA LEU A 66 -2.34 -1.56 -6.55
C LEU A 66 -1.59 -1.97 -7.83
N VAL A 67 -0.96 -1.01 -8.49
CA VAL A 67 -0.33 -1.22 -9.81
C VAL A 67 0.79 -2.25 -9.74
N HIS A 68 1.69 -2.17 -8.75
CA HIS A 68 2.78 -3.13 -8.57
C HIS A 68 2.27 -4.58 -8.47
N ARG A 69 1.10 -4.79 -7.84
CA ARG A 69 0.52 -6.14 -7.73
C ARG A 69 0.02 -6.65 -9.07
N LEU A 70 -0.63 -5.78 -9.87
CA LEU A 70 -1.05 -6.16 -11.23
C LEU A 70 0.14 -6.50 -12.13
N VAL A 71 1.22 -5.71 -12.05
CA VAL A 71 2.46 -5.99 -12.78
C VAL A 71 3.07 -7.31 -12.32
N ALA A 72 3.23 -7.52 -11.01
CA ALA A 72 3.82 -8.73 -10.48
C ALA A 72 3.00 -9.98 -10.86
N GLN A 73 1.68 -9.94 -10.73
CA GLN A 73 0.79 -11.04 -11.12
C GLN A 73 0.88 -11.38 -12.61
N THR A 74 1.11 -10.39 -13.47
CA THR A 74 1.11 -10.58 -14.92
C THR A 74 2.48 -10.97 -15.48
N PHE A 75 3.56 -10.49 -14.89
CA PHE A 75 4.90 -10.61 -15.47
C PHE A 75 5.88 -11.46 -14.66
N LEU A 76 5.66 -11.63 -13.36
CA LEU A 76 6.59 -12.34 -12.48
C LEU A 76 6.03 -13.71 -12.07
N PRO A 77 6.80 -14.80 -12.26
CA PRO A 77 6.40 -16.10 -11.75
C PRO A 77 6.36 -16.09 -10.22
N ASN A 78 5.38 -16.77 -9.63
CA ASN A 78 5.24 -16.93 -8.19
C ASN A 78 4.97 -18.39 -7.82
N PRO A 79 5.94 -19.30 -8.02
CA PRO A 79 5.75 -20.73 -7.79
C PRO A 79 5.51 -21.06 -6.30
N ASP A 80 6.09 -20.26 -5.40
CA ASP A 80 5.98 -20.45 -3.95
C ASP A 80 4.76 -19.75 -3.32
N ASN A 81 3.92 -19.12 -4.15
CA ASN A 81 2.70 -18.44 -3.71
C ASN A 81 2.95 -17.35 -2.65
N LEU A 82 4.05 -16.62 -2.80
CA LEU A 82 4.45 -15.57 -1.86
C LEU A 82 3.44 -14.42 -1.85
N PRO A 83 3.05 -13.89 -0.67
CA PRO A 83 1.90 -13.01 -0.53
C PRO A 83 2.17 -11.54 -0.83
N GLU A 84 3.42 -11.09 -0.76
CA GLU A 84 3.79 -9.68 -0.87
C GLU A 84 4.66 -9.40 -2.08
N VAL A 85 4.66 -8.15 -2.53
CA VAL A 85 5.51 -7.65 -3.61
C VAL A 85 6.39 -6.55 -3.05
N ASN A 86 7.70 -6.69 -3.20
CA ASN A 86 8.71 -5.72 -2.81
C ASN A 86 9.19 -4.91 -4.02
N HIS A 87 9.58 -3.64 -3.79
CA HIS A 87 10.27 -2.78 -4.73
C HIS A 87 11.77 -2.83 -4.41
N LYS A 88 12.58 -3.37 -5.32
CA LYS A 88 14.02 -3.55 -5.11
C LYS A 88 14.77 -2.25 -4.85
N ASP A 89 14.32 -1.15 -5.45
CA ASP A 89 14.88 0.20 -5.28
C ASP A 89 14.26 0.99 -4.10
N GLU A 90 13.37 0.37 -3.31
CA GLU A 90 12.61 1.00 -2.23
C GLU A 90 11.71 2.18 -2.68
N ASN A 91 11.45 2.33 -3.97
CA ASN A 91 10.58 3.38 -4.52
C ASN A 91 9.19 2.80 -4.89
N PRO A 92 8.13 3.07 -4.10
CA PRO A 92 6.79 2.55 -4.37
C PRO A 92 6.16 3.05 -5.67
N GLY A 93 6.72 4.12 -6.26
CA GLY A 93 6.28 4.66 -7.54
C GLY A 93 6.87 3.93 -8.75
N ASN A 94 7.97 3.19 -8.59
CA ASN A 94 8.65 2.48 -9.67
C ASN A 94 8.09 1.07 -9.84
N ASN A 95 7.04 0.95 -10.64
CA ASN A 95 6.31 -0.30 -10.84
C ASN A 95 6.81 -1.11 -12.06
N ASN A 96 8.05 -0.91 -12.51
CA ASN A 96 8.67 -1.74 -13.55
C ASN A 96 8.80 -3.19 -13.07
N ALA A 97 8.48 -4.16 -13.93
CA ALA A 97 8.56 -5.58 -13.60
C ALA A 97 9.97 -6.00 -13.11
N ASP A 98 11.03 -5.44 -13.72
CA ASP A 98 12.42 -5.71 -13.34
C ASP A 98 12.76 -5.21 -11.93
N ASN A 99 12.02 -4.22 -11.43
CA ASN A 99 12.18 -3.64 -10.08
C ASN A 99 11.34 -4.35 -9.01
N LEU A 100 10.44 -5.25 -9.40
CA LEU A 100 9.54 -5.94 -8.48
C LEU A 100 10.02 -7.36 -8.21
N GLU A 101 9.69 -7.87 -7.04
CA GLU A 101 9.90 -9.27 -6.67
C GLU A 101 8.80 -9.74 -5.71
N TRP A 102 8.44 -11.02 -5.81
CA TRP A 102 7.58 -11.66 -4.83
C TRP A 102 8.37 -11.98 -3.56
N CYS A 103 7.79 -11.77 -2.40
CA CYS A 103 8.44 -12.02 -1.13
C CYS A 103 7.45 -12.39 -0.03
N ASP A 104 7.98 -12.93 1.06
CA ASP A 104 7.22 -13.08 2.28
C ASP A 104 7.21 -11.78 3.10
N ARG A 105 6.34 -11.74 4.11
CA ARG A 105 6.18 -10.57 4.98
C ARG A 105 7.44 -10.26 5.78
N SER A 106 8.17 -11.28 6.24
CA SER A 106 9.37 -11.10 7.06
C SER A 106 10.47 -10.45 6.23
N TYR A 107 10.70 -10.94 5.02
CA TYR A 107 11.62 -10.35 4.07
C TYR A 107 11.27 -8.89 3.78
N ASN A 108 10.01 -8.61 3.42
CA ASN A 108 9.56 -7.26 3.04
C ASN A 108 9.72 -6.25 4.19
N ILE A 109 9.43 -6.64 5.44
CA ILE A 109 9.61 -5.77 6.61
C ILE A 109 11.09 -5.47 6.87
N ASN A 110 11.97 -6.45 6.59
CA ASN A 110 13.40 -6.35 6.88
C ASN A 110 14.22 -5.81 5.71
N TYR A 111 13.59 -5.58 4.55
CA TYR A 111 14.27 -5.17 3.33
C TYR A 111 14.79 -3.73 3.40
N GLY A 112 15.98 -3.53 2.87
CA GLY A 112 16.59 -2.21 2.65
C GLY A 112 16.69 -1.34 3.89
N THR A 113 16.44 -0.05 3.71
CA THR A 113 16.56 0.99 4.74
C THR A 113 15.30 1.22 5.55
N ARG A 114 14.26 0.39 5.38
CA ARG A 114 12.96 0.58 6.05
C ARG A 114 13.06 0.64 7.57
N LYS A 115 13.85 -0.27 8.19
CA LYS A 115 14.06 -0.25 9.65
C LYS A 115 14.73 1.04 10.12
N ASP A 116 15.71 1.53 9.35
CA ASP A 116 16.41 2.77 9.69
C ASP A 116 15.49 3.99 9.53
N LYS A 117 14.66 4.02 8.47
CA LYS A 117 13.64 5.07 8.27
C LYS A 117 12.61 5.09 9.39
N VAL A 118 12.11 3.91 9.81
CA VAL A 118 11.18 3.80 10.94
C VAL A 118 11.83 4.26 12.23
N ARG A 119 13.08 3.81 12.52
CA ARG A 119 13.84 4.23 13.69
C ARG A 119 14.10 5.74 13.69
N ALA A 120 14.50 6.31 12.55
CA ALA A 120 14.71 7.76 12.41
C ALA A 120 13.41 8.56 12.62
N SER A 121 12.28 8.06 12.12
CA SER A 121 10.96 8.68 12.34
C SER A 121 10.56 8.63 13.81
N GLN A 122 10.79 7.50 14.48
CA GLN A 122 10.54 7.33 15.92
C GLN A 122 11.42 8.26 16.77
N LEU A 123 12.69 8.43 16.41
CA LEU A 123 13.60 9.38 17.05
C LEU A 123 13.12 10.83 16.89
N LYS A 124 12.68 11.22 15.67
CA LYS A 124 12.14 12.56 15.40
C LYS A 124 10.85 12.85 16.14
N SER A 125 9.98 11.84 16.33
CA SER A 125 8.73 11.99 17.09
C SER A 125 8.91 11.99 18.60
N GLY A 126 10.16 11.88 19.10
CA GLY A 126 10.45 11.78 20.52
C GLY A 126 10.05 10.45 21.16
N PHE A 127 9.61 9.49 20.35
CA PHE A 127 9.18 8.17 20.82
C PHE A 127 10.34 7.32 21.40
N TRP A 128 11.58 7.61 20.95
CA TRP A 128 12.80 6.95 21.46
C TRP A 128 13.76 7.98 22.05
N THR A 129 13.75 8.10 23.36
CA THR A 129 14.69 8.97 24.12
C THR A 129 15.99 8.25 24.49
N GLY A 130 16.28 7.09 23.91
CA GLY A 130 17.42 6.23 24.32
C GLY A 130 17.18 5.46 25.63
N LEU A 131 16.00 5.57 26.19
CA LEU A 131 15.59 4.85 27.38
C LEU A 131 15.22 3.41 27.06
N SER A 132 15.42 2.48 27.96
CA SER A 132 14.82 1.16 27.89
C SER A 132 13.29 1.26 27.85
N GLU A 133 12.59 0.27 27.32
CA GLU A 133 11.13 0.24 27.28
C GLU A 133 10.51 0.51 28.65
N LYS A 134 11.10 -0.05 29.71
CA LYS A 134 10.66 0.14 31.10
C LYS A 134 10.86 1.58 31.58
N GLU A 135 11.97 2.22 31.22
CA GLU A 135 12.25 3.62 31.56
C GLU A 135 11.37 4.57 30.76
N TYR A 136 11.11 4.29 29.49
CA TYR A 136 10.18 5.03 28.66
C TYR A 136 8.77 5.03 29.26
N TYR A 137 8.22 3.84 29.59
CA TYR A 137 6.89 3.76 30.20
C TYR A 137 6.84 4.41 31.58
N ARG A 138 7.91 4.30 32.37
CA ARG A 138 7.98 5.01 33.67
C ARG A 138 7.87 6.51 33.48
N LYS A 139 8.69 7.09 32.58
CA LYS A 139 8.68 8.52 32.29
C LYS A 139 7.35 8.96 31.66
N TYR A 140 6.80 8.19 30.73
CA TYR A 140 5.49 8.45 30.15
C TYR A 140 4.39 8.53 31.23
N TRP A 141 4.39 7.59 32.19
CA TRP A 141 3.41 7.58 33.28
C TRP A 141 3.64 8.71 34.30
N GLU A 142 4.87 9.11 34.53
CA GLU A 142 5.20 10.28 35.36
C GLU A 142 4.70 11.57 34.73
N ASP A 143 5.00 11.79 33.44
CA ASP A 143 4.61 13.00 32.69
C ASP A 143 3.11 13.12 32.46
N HIS A 144 2.39 12.00 32.35
CA HIS A 144 0.95 11.97 32.06
C HIS A 144 0.08 11.60 33.27
N ARG A 145 0.67 11.41 34.44
CA ARG A 145 -0.01 10.91 35.63
C ARG A 145 -1.25 11.74 36.03
N ASP A 146 -1.14 13.04 36.00
CA ASP A 146 -2.21 13.93 36.44
C ASP A 146 -3.37 13.92 35.45
N HIS A 147 -3.10 14.00 34.16
CA HIS A 147 -4.10 13.87 33.09
C HIS A 147 -4.83 12.52 33.11
N LEU A 148 -4.10 11.42 33.31
CA LEU A 148 -4.69 10.08 33.40
C LEU A 148 -5.55 9.90 34.66
N ASN A 149 -5.15 10.52 35.77
CA ASN A 149 -5.93 10.50 37.01
C ASN A 149 -7.21 11.32 36.87
N GLU A 150 -7.15 12.46 36.21
CA GLU A 150 -8.30 13.29 35.90
C GLU A 150 -9.28 12.57 34.98
N TRP A 151 -8.80 12.00 33.86
CA TRP A 151 -9.59 11.15 32.96
C TRP A 151 -10.27 9.97 33.69
N ARG A 152 -9.55 9.27 34.57
CA ARG A 152 -10.11 8.17 35.40
C ARG A 152 -11.20 8.65 36.35
N ARG A 153 -11.04 9.84 36.93
CA ARG A 153 -12.07 10.46 37.82
C ARG A 153 -13.32 10.81 37.01
N GLU A 154 -13.15 11.38 35.84
CA GLU A 154 -14.24 11.75 34.95
C GLU A 154 -14.97 10.52 34.40
N TYR A 155 -14.24 9.51 33.94
CA TYR A 155 -14.80 8.22 33.53
C TYR A 155 -15.64 7.55 34.62
N ARG A 156 -15.15 7.55 35.88
CA ARG A 156 -15.89 7.01 37.03
C ARG A 156 -17.16 7.82 37.33
N ARG A 157 -17.13 9.15 37.14
CA ARG A 157 -18.33 10.01 37.32
C ARG A 157 -19.37 9.71 36.26
N LYS A 158 -18.97 9.64 34.97
CA LYS A 158 -19.87 9.29 33.86
C LYS A 158 -20.51 7.92 34.07
N ARG A 159 -19.72 6.93 34.43
CA ARG A 159 -20.22 5.57 34.68
C ARG A 159 -21.21 5.51 35.87
N LYS A 160 -20.99 6.30 36.93
CA LYS A 160 -21.95 6.38 38.05
C LYS A 160 -23.22 7.15 37.70
N ALA A 161 -23.16 8.06 36.74
CA ALA A 161 -24.31 8.85 36.27
C ALA A 161 -25.13 8.12 35.16
N GLY A 162 -24.72 6.91 34.76
CA GLY A 162 -25.43 6.15 33.73
C GLY A 162 -25.26 6.70 32.31
N LEU A 163 -24.20 7.51 32.08
CA LEU A 163 -23.80 8.09 30.81
C LEU A 163 -22.64 7.34 30.19
#